data_67af0e404e139c3dccbcad3e5bbb33dc
#
_entry.id   67af0e404e139c3dccbcad3e5bbb33dc
#
_cell.length_a   1.000
_cell.length_b   1.000
_cell.length_c   1.000
_cell.angle_alpha   90.00
_cell.angle_beta   90.00
_cell.angle_gamma   90.00
#
_symmetry.space_group_name_H-M   'P 1'
#
loop_
_entity.id
_entity.type
_entity.pdbx_description
1 polymer ?
#
loop_
_entity_poly.entity_id
_entity_poly.type
_entity_poly.pdbx_seq_one_letter_code
_entity_poly.pdbx_strand_id
1 'polypeptide(L)'
;MFWKKSPCAVLATLMVIHLLAQVDRNILLGFAPQITGELAINNAQYGFLVGAVWVLSYGVMAVFLGALADRHSRPRVIGAGMLVWSACTVASGFVQNFEQMVAARFLVATGEAALVPAATALLMELFSEKRRGTAMGLFYLGIPLGIGCSFLLAGTLGATHGWRTTFYFLGVAGLVIGLPLLLMRDKRSDTTVQERGAPLKTQLAAVLGELNGNRVVRYTVAGFVLAHLVYPGISFAQLWIARERGMDPATIAMTMGVMQIVFGSLGALVGGILSDRLAPRFKGGHASVLVLLMLVSAPFMIAYRLVPTDSPLFYVGMAVGIFMLMSLYGAATTAIQGAVPVRMRSTIMGCSMLLLNLFSVALGTFVVGWISDSLTKAGVDSPLTHVLLVSDILALVLGGLFFYVAARIKREITRSMPAMGIKV
;
A
#
# COMPACT_ATOMS: atom_id res chain seq x y z
N MET A 1 -3.67 -4.01 -34.59
CA MET A 1 -2.91 -4.10 -33.32
C MET A 1 -2.67 -2.70 -32.76
N PHE A 2 -3.72 -2.07 -32.33
CA PHE A 2 -3.68 -0.70 -31.79
C PHE A 2 -2.87 -0.61 -30.48
N TRP A 3 -2.95 -1.64 -29.65
CA TRP A 3 -2.37 -1.72 -28.31
C TRP A 3 -0.84 -1.49 -28.25
N LYS A 4 -0.05 -2.07 -29.19
CA LYS A 4 1.43 -1.85 -29.20
C LYS A 4 1.88 -0.59 -29.96
N LYS A 5 0.99 0.05 -30.74
CA LYS A 5 1.35 1.26 -31.50
C LYS A 5 1.41 2.53 -30.68
N SER A 6 0.83 2.53 -29.46
CA SER A 6 0.85 3.68 -28.57
C SER A 6 1.18 3.28 -27.13
N PRO A 7 2.46 3.21 -26.74
CA PRO A 7 2.87 2.91 -25.37
C PRO A 7 2.21 3.80 -24.31
N CYS A 8 1.99 5.09 -24.63
CA CYS A 8 1.34 6.02 -23.72
C CYS A 8 -0.15 5.70 -23.50
N ALA A 9 -0.87 5.25 -24.52
CA ALA A 9 -2.26 4.82 -24.39
C ALA A 9 -2.37 3.54 -23.53
N VAL A 10 -1.43 2.61 -23.69
CA VAL A 10 -1.34 1.42 -22.84
C VAL A 10 -1.10 1.82 -21.38
N LEU A 11 -0.14 2.71 -21.14
CA LEU A 11 0.15 3.22 -19.80
C LEU A 11 -1.07 3.89 -19.18
N ALA A 12 -1.76 4.78 -19.92
CA ALA A 12 -2.96 5.45 -19.44
C ALA A 12 -4.07 4.45 -19.08
N THR A 13 -4.29 3.44 -19.94
CA THR A 13 -5.28 2.39 -19.67
C THR A 13 -4.90 1.58 -18.40
N LEU A 14 -3.65 1.15 -18.27
CA LEU A 14 -3.19 0.41 -17.10
C LEU A 14 -3.24 1.25 -15.83
N MET A 15 -2.94 2.54 -15.91
CA MET A 15 -3.08 3.48 -14.79
C MET A 15 -4.54 3.62 -14.36
N VAL A 16 -5.50 3.76 -15.29
CA VAL A 16 -6.94 3.79 -14.98
C VAL A 16 -7.40 2.48 -14.34
N ILE A 17 -6.98 1.34 -14.87
CA ILE A 17 -7.31 0.03 -14.28
C ILE A 17 -6.72 -0.10 -12.87
N HIS A 18 -5.47 0.36 -12.66
CA HIS A 18 -4.83 0.35 -11.35
C HIS A 18 -5.55 1.29 -10.36
N LEU A 19 -5.95 2.48 -10.82
CA LEU A 19 -6.77 3.39 -10.03
C LEU A 19 -8.08 2.72 -9.61
N LEU A 20 -8.80 2.07 -10.53
CA LEU A 20 -10.05 1.36 -10.23
C LEU A 20 -9.84 0.21 -9.24
N ALA A 21 -8.77 -0.57 -9.37
CA ALA A 21 -8.43 -1.61 -8.42
C ALA A 21 -8.17 -1.02 -7.01
N GLN A 22 -7.50 0.14 -6.94
CA GLN A 22 -7.29 0.83 -5.66
C GLN A 22 -8.57 1.41 -5.08
N VAL A 23 -9.49 1.92 -5.93
CA VAL A 23 -10.83 2.34 -5.48
C VAL A 23 -11.57 1.16 -4.89
N ASP A 24 -11.62 0.04 -5.59
CA ASP A 24 -12.34 -1.17 -5.19
C ASP A 24 -11.80 -1.77 -3.88
N ARG A 25 -10.47 -1.83 -3.77
CA ARG A 25 -9.80 -2.26 -2.55
C ARG A 25 -10.13 -1.39 -1.34
N ASN A 26 -10.11 -0.07 -1.51
CA ASN A 26 -10.17 0.88 -0.38
C ASN A 26 -11.57 1.42 -0.10
N ILE A 27 -12.57 1.14 -0.95
CA ILE A 27 -13.95 1.63 -0.76
C ILE A 27 -14.55 1.16 0.58
N LEU A 28 -14.14 0.00 1.06
CA LEU A 28 -14.55 -0.56 2.34
C LEU A 28 -14.11 0.32 3.52
N LEU A 29 -12.95 1.01 3.40
CA LEU A 29 -12.46 1.95 4.41
C LEU A 29 -13.37 3.18 4.50
N GLY A 30 -13.84 3.69 3.35
CA GLY A 30 -14.74 4.83 3.28
C GLY A 30 -16.12 4.56 3.87
N PHE A 31 -16.57 3.30 3.87
CA PHE A 31 -17.86 2.87 4.42
C PHE A 31 -17.74 2.14 5.76
N ALA A 32 -16.61 2.22 6.44
CA ALA A 32 -16.36 1.46 7.66
C ALA A 32 -17.47 1.60 8.72
N PRO A 33 -17.98 2.81 9.06
CA PRO A 33 -19.05 2.94 10.04
C PRO A 33 -20.36 2.28 9.60
N GLN A 34 -20.75 2.43 8.33
CA GLN A 34 -22.00 1.89 7.80
C GLN A 34 -21.95 0.36 7.72
N ILE A 35 -20.86 -0.20 7.16
CA ILE A 35 -20.70 -1.65 7.00
C ILE A 35 -20.58 -2.35 8.34
N THR A 36 -19.79 -1.79 9.28
CA THR A 36 -19.64 -2.41 10.61
C THR A 36 -20.93 -2.33 11.42
N GLY A 37 -21.72 -1.26 11.27
CA GLY A 37 -23.00 -1.11 11.93
C GLY A 37 -24.05 -2.06 11.37
N GLU A 38 -24.20 -2.13 10.05
CA GLU A 38 -25.24 -2.92 9.38
C GLU A 38 -25.00 -4.45 9.48
N LEU A 39 -23.72 -4.87 9.33
CA LEU A 39 -23.34 -6.29 9.41
C LEU A 39 -22.96 -6.74 10.82
N ALA A 40 -23.12 -5.87 11.83
CA ALA A 40 -22.77 -6.13 13.23
C ALA A 40 -21.31 -6.63 13.40
N ILE A 41 -20.36 -6.07 12.63
CA ILE A 41 -18.95 -6.45 12.63
C ILE A 41 -18.23 -5.72 13.76
N ASN A 42 -17.50 -6.45 14.62
CA ASN A 42 -16.65 -5.88 15.64
C ASN A 42 -15.31 -5.37 15.05
N ASN A 43 -14.52 -4.65 15.86
CA ASN A 43 -13.28 -4.04 15.37
C ASN A 43 -12.22 -5.08 14.98
N ALA A 44 -12.14 -6.24 15.65
CA ALA A 44 -11.23 -7.32 15.28
C ALA A 44 -11.60 -7.93 13.92
N GLN A 45 -12.88 -8.19 13.69
CA GLN A 45 -13.41 -8.65 12.41
C GLN A 45 -13.18 -7.63 11.30
N TYR A 46 -13.41 -6.35 11.57
CA TYR A 46 -13.10 -5.28 10.62
C TYR A 46 -11.61 -5.22 10.28
N GLY A 47 -10.73 -5.26 11.28
CA GLY A 47 -9.28 -5.29 11.06
C GLY A 47 -8.81 -6.50 10.27
N PHE A 48 -9.39 -7.69 10.51
CA PHE A 48 -9.16 -8.90 9.73
C PHE A 48 -9.60 -8.71 8.26
N LEU A 49 -10.78 -8.14 8.05
CA LEU A 49 -11.37 -7.93 6.72
C LEU A 49 -10.54 -6.97 5.86
N VAL A 50 -10.12 -5.82 6.42
CA VAL A 50 -9.37 -4.80 5.66
C VAL A 50 -7.87 -5.11 5.52
N GLY A 51 -7.34 -6.00 6.35
CA GLY A 51 -5.92 -6.39 6.35
C GLY A 51 -5.69 -7.81 5.86
N ALA A 52 -5.96 -8.79 6.72
CA ALA A 52 -5.55 -10.18 6.52
C ALA A 52 -6.20 -10.82 5.29
N VAL A 53 -7.49 -10.59 5.06
CA VAL A 53 -8.22 -11.18 3.92
C VAL A 53 -7.54 -10.83 2.60
N TRP A 54 -7.22 -9.54 2.41
CA TRP A 54 -6.54 -9.10 1.19
C TRP A 54 -5.11 -9.63 1.09
N VAL A 55 -4.32 -9.53 2.17
CA VAL A 55 -2.91 -9.96 2.16
C VAL A 55 -2.78 -11.45 1.85
N LEU A 56 -3.61 -12.29 2.47
CA LEU A 56 -3.56 -13.73 2.27
C LEU A 56 -3.97 -14.13 0.85
N SER A 57 -5.07 -13.57 0.35
CA SER A 57 -5.54 -13.89 -1.00
C SER A 57 -4.59 -13.33 -2.06
N TYR A 58 -4.31 -12.03 -2.03
CA TYR A 58 -3.44 -11.37 -3.00
C TYR A 58 -2.03 -11.95 -3.00
N GLY A 59 -1.43 -12.17 -1.82
CA GLY A 59 -0.06 -12.66 -1.70
C GLY A 59 0.13 -14.04 -2.32
N VAL A 60 -0.83 -14.95 -2.13
CA VAL A 60 -0.80 -16.28 -2.74
C VAL A 60 -1.07 -16.19 -4.25
N MET A 61 -2.14 -15.50 -4.64
CA MET A 61 -2.61 -15.48 -6.02
C MET A 61 -1.71 -14.69 -6.96
N ALA A 62 -0.99 -13.68 -6.47
CA ALA A 62 -0.05 -12.91 -7.29
C ALA A 62 1.07 -13.78 -7.89
N VAL A 63 1.51 -14.82 -7.19
CA VAL A 63 2.50 -15.77 -7.69
C VAL A 63 1.92 -16.60 -8.84
N PHE A 64 0.72 -17.16 -8.66
CA PHE A 64 0.07 -17.99 -9.67
C PHE A 64 -0.35 -17.19 -10.91
N LEU A 65 -0.96 -16.03 -10.71
CA LEU A 65 -1.43 -15.18 -11.80
C LEU A 65 -0.27 -14.47 -12.51
N GLY A 66 0.81 -14.16 -11.80
CA GLY A 66 2.07 -13.73 -12.42
C GLY A 66 2.62 -14.80 -13.36
N ALA A 67 2.73 -16.04 -12.90
CA ALA A 67 3.16 -17.16 -13.74
C ALA A 67 2.20 -17.44 -14.91
N LEU A 68 0.90 -17.24 -14.73
CA LEU A 68 -0.11 -17.32 -15.78
C LEU A 68 0.09 -16.20 -16.83
N ALA A 69 0.33 -14.96 -16.36
CA ALA A 69 0.64 -13.82 -17.22
C ALA A 69 1.96 -14.00 -17.97
N ASP A 70 2.87 -14.84 -17.48
CA ASP A 70 4.09 -15.24 -18.21
C ASP A 70 3.85 -16.24 -19.34
N ARG A 71 2.75 -16.96 -19.33
CA ARG A 71 2.43 -17.98 -20.34
C ARG A 71 1.35 -17.53 -21.34
N HIS A 72 0.51 -16.58 -20.93
CA HIS A 72 -0.66 -16.13 -21.70
C HIS A 72 -0.57 -14.65 -22.05
N SER A 73 -1.51 -14.16 -22.87
CA SER A 73 -1.62 -12.74 -23.20
C SER A 73 -1.89 -11.92 -21.95
N ARG A 74 -0.97 -11.02 -21.58
CA ARG A 74 -1.05 -10.19 -20.38
C ARG A 74 -2.34 -9.36 -20.32
N PRO A 75 -2.79 -8.66 -21.40
CA PRO A 75 -4.07 -7.97 -21.38
C PRO A 75 -5.26 -8.89 -21.06
N ARG A 76 -5.24 -10.14 -21.55
CA ARG A 76 -6.31 -11.11 -21.26
C ARG A 76 -6.28 -11.59 -19.83
N VAL A 77 -5.10 -11.80 -19.24
CA VAL A 77 -4.95 -12.17 -17.83
C VAL A 77 -5.44 -11.02 -16.94
N ILE A 78 -5.07 -9.77 -17.27
CA ILE A 78 -5.59 -8.58 -16.57
C ILE A 78 -7.11 -8.50 -16.72
N GLY A 79 -7.63 -8.66 -17.95
CA GLY A 79 -9.08 -8.60 -18.21
C GLY A 79 -9.86 -9.69 -17.46
N ALA A 80 -9.38 -10.93 -17.46
CA ALA A 80 -9.99 -12.01 -16.69
C ALA A 80 -9.97 -11.74 -15.19
N GLY A 81 -8.84 -11.31 -14.64
CA GLY A 81 -8.74 -10.88 -13.25
C GLY A 81 -9.72 -9.75 -12.95
N MET A 82 -9.81 -8.74 -13.84
CA MET A 82 -10.73 -7.62 -13.71
C MET A 82 -12.20 -8.05 -13.68
N LEU A 83 -12.60 -8.97 -14.53
CA LEU A 83 -13.97 -9.50 -14.52
C LEU A 83 -14.26 -10.26 -13.21
N VAL A 84 -13.31 -11.05 -12.71
CA VAL A 84 -13.47 -11.77 -11.43
C VAL A 84 -13.65 -10.79 -10.29
N TRP A 85 -12.70 -9.82 -10.10
CA TRP A 85 -12.83 -8.91 -8.95
C TRP A 85 -14.08 -8.03 -9.08
N SER A 86 -14.43 -7.56 -10.28
CA SER A 86 -15.59 -6.70 -10.48
C SER A 86 -16.90 -7.43 -10.23
N ALA A 87 -17.03 -8.69 -10.66
CA ALA A 87 -18.19 -9.53 -10.33
C ALA A 87 -18.29 -9.75 -8.81
N CYS A 88 -17.16 -9.99 -8.13
CA CYS A 88 -17.12 -10.15 -6.68
C CYS A 88 -17.37 -8.83 -5.94
N THR A 89 -17.05 -7.68 -6.54
CA THR A 89 -17.43 -6.36 -6.01
C THR A 89 -18.94 -6.17 -6.10
N VAL A 90 -19.59 -6.52 -7.22
CA VAL A 90 -21.06 -6.57 -7.27
C VAL A 90 -21.61 -7.49 -6.18
N ALA A 91 -21.05 -8.71 -6.04
CA ALA A 91 -21.46 -9.66 -5.01
C ALA A 91 -21.29 -9.10 -3.59
N SER A 92 -20.26 -8.29 -3.34
CA SER A 92 -20.07 -7.62 -2.05
C SER A 92 -21.24 -6.70 -1.68
N GLY A 93 -21.96 -6.16 -2.65
CA GLY A 93 -23.17 -5.35 -2.41
C GLY A 93 -24.39 -6.19 -1.92
N PHE A 94 -24.40 -7.52 -2.10
CA PHE A 94 -25.48 -8.39 -1.68
C PHE A 94 -25.25 -9.09 -0.32
N VAL A 95 -24.07 -8.94 0.27
CA VAL A 95 -23.71 -9.63 1.52
C VAL A 95 -24.59 -9.19 2.69
N GLN A 96 -24.87 -10.11 3.59
CA GLN A 96 -25.73 -9.90 4.77
C GLN A 96 -25.02 -10.19 6.10
N ASN A 97 -23.81 -10.74 6.05
CA ASN A 97 -23.03 -11.09 7.23
C ASN A 97 -21.51 -10.98 6.96
N PHE A 98 -20.74 -11.12 8.03
CA PHE A 98 -19.28 -11.05 8.00
C PHE A 98 -18.65 -12.08 7.07
N GLU A 99 -19.10 -13.35 7.14
CA GLU A 99 -18.51 -14.47 6.41
C GLU A 99 -18.67 -14.29 4.90
N GLN A 100 -19.85 -13.83 4.46
CA GLN A 100 -20.10 -13.51 3.05
C GLN A 100 -19.21 -12.34 2.57
N MET A 101 -19.03 -11.31 3.40
CA MET A 101 -18.15 -10.20 3.08
C MET A 101 -16.70 -10.68 2.96
N VAL A 102 -16.21 -11.52 3.88
CA VAL A 102 -14.87 -12.13 3.82
C VAL A 102 -14.69 -12.92 2.52
N ALA A 103 -15.64 -13.78 2.17
CA ALA A 103 -15.56 -14.58 0.94
C ALA A 103 -15.53 -13.71 -0.31
N ALA A 104 -16.41 -12.71 -0.40
CA ALA A 104 -16.45 -11.78 -1.52
C ALA A 104 -15.14 -10.98 -1.66
N ARG A 105 -14.62 -10.43 -0.56
CA ARG A 105 -13.38 -9.63 -0.56
C ARG A 105 -12.13 -10.48 -0.79
N PHE A 106 -12.12 -11.75 -0.36
CA PHE A 106 -11.07 -12.70 -0.70
C PHE A 106 -10.98 -12.93 -2.22
N LEU A 107 -12.13 -13.12 -2.87
CA LEU A 107 -12.20 -13.30 -4.32
C LEU A 107 -11.89 -12.02 -5.10
N VAL A 108 -12.28 -10.83 -4.59
CA VAL A 108 -11.84 -9.55 -5.13
C VAL A 108 -10.32 -9.48 -5.16
N ALA A 109 -9.66 -9.73 -4.04
CA ALA A 109 -8.19 -9.71 -3.95
C ALA A 109 -7.53 -10.75 -4.85
N THR A 110 -8.16 -11.92 -5.04
CA THR A 110 -7.74 -12.94 -6.02
C THR A 110 -7.67 -12.37 -7.44
N GLY A 111 -8.72 -11.68 -7.88
CA GLY A 111 -8.78 -11.07 -9.22
C GLY A 111 -7.76 -9.94 -9.39
N GLU A 112 -7.65 -9.05 -8.38
CA GLU A 112 -6.70 -7.92 -8.39
C GLU A 112 -5.24 -8.36 -8.50
N ALA A 113 -4.91 -9.55 -8.00
CA ALA A 113 -3.55 -10.08 -8.03
C ALA A 113 -3.00 -10.32 -9.46
N ALA A 114 -3.87 -10.38 -10.48
CA ALA A 114 -3.47 -10.47 -11.88
C ALA A 114 -2.86 -9.17 -12.43
N LEU A 115 -3.22 -8.01 -11.87
CA LEU A 115 -2.94 -6.72 -12.48
C LEU A 115 -1.47 -6.33 -12.42
N VAL A 116 -0.92 -6.18 -11.21
CA VAL A 116 0.41 -5.56 -11.04
C VAL A 116 1.53 -6.35 -11.72
N PRO A 117 1.64 -7.69 -11.58
CA PRO A 117 2.68 -8.44 -12.25
C PRO A 117 2.61 -8.33 -13.79
N ALA A 118 1.41 -8.47 -14.35
CA ALA A 118 1.20 -8.41 -15.78
C ALA A 118 1.41 -7.00 -16.35
N ALA A 119 0.92 -5.96 -15.66
CA ALA A 119 1.05 -4.57 -16.08
C ALA A 119 2.50 -4.09 -16.03
N THR A 120 3.22 -4.37 -14.94
CA THR A 120 4.63 -3.95 -14.80
C THR A 120 5.51 -4.63 -15.85
N ALA A 121 5.33 -5.93 -16.10
CA ALA A 121 6.05 -6.63 -17.13
C ALA A 121 5.78 -6.05 -18.53
N LEU A 122 4.52 -5.67 -18.82
CA LEU A 122 4.15 -5.04 -20.10
C LEU A 122 4.77 -3.65 -20.26
N LEU A 123 4.75 -2.82 -19.20
CA LEU A 123 5.35 -1.48 -19.22
C LEU A 123 6.88 -1.54 -19.38
N MET A 124 7.55 -2.49 -18.74
CA MET A 124 9.00 -2.69 -18.90
C MET A 124 9.40 -3.10 -20.33
N GLU A 125 8.51 -3.78 -21.07
CA GLU A 125 8.74 -4.14 -22.48
C GLU A 125 8.47 -2.96 -23.43
N LEU A 126 7.42 -2.15 -23.14
CA LEU A 126 6.99 -1.07 -24.04
C LEU A 126 7.83 0.20 -23.95
N PHE A 127 8.44 0.46 -22.80
CA PHE A 127 9.23 1.68 -22.59
C PHE A 127 10.73 1.42 -22.57
N SER A 128 11.50 2.32 -23.20
CA SER A 128 12.97 2.29 -23.15
C SER A 128 13.48 2.50 -21.71
N GLU A 129 14.68 2.01 -21.40
CA GLU A 129 15.29 2.12 -20.06
C GLU A 129 15.22 3.53 -19.47
N LYS A 130 15.48 4.56 -20.30
CA LYS A 130 15.43 5.97 -19.88
C LYS A 130 14.04 6.45 -19.43
N ARG A 131 12.95 5.80 -19.92
CA ARG A 131 11.56 6.19 -19.64
C ARG A 131 10.82 5.21 -18.71
N ARG A 132 11.40 4.06 -18.41
CA ARG A 132 10.77 3.04 -17.54
C ARG A 132 10.42 3.59 -16.17
N GLY A 133 11.33 4.35 -15.54
CA GLY A 133 11.07 4.96 -14.23
C GLY A 133 9.87 5.89 -14.24
N THR A 134 9.75 6.75 -15.26
CA THR A 134 8.60 7.65 -15.41
C THR A 134 7.31 6.88 -15.65
N ALA A 135 7.32 5.86 -16.51
CA ALA A 135 6.14 5.04 -16.78
C ALA A 135 5.66 4.29 -15.53
N MET A 136 6.58 3.73 -14.75
CA MET A 136 6.26 3.07 -13.48
C MET A 136 5.75 4.07 -12.42
N GLY A 137 6.36 5.25 -12.32
CA GLY A 137 5.90 6.32 -11.42
C GLY A 137 4.46 6.74 -11.73
N LEU A 138 4.14 6.95 -13.01
CA LEU A 138 2.77 7.29 -13.45
C LEU A 138 1.79 6.14 -13.17
N PHE A 139 2.18 4.89 -13.43
CA PHE A 139 1.34 3.72 -13.11
C PHE A 139 1.03 3.65 -11.61
N TYR A 140 2.02 3.86 -10.74
CA TYR A 140 1.84 3.80 -9.29
C TYR A 140 1.16 5.03 -8.69
N LEU A 141 1.02 6.14 -9.43
CA LEU A 141 0.13 7.25 -9.02
C LEU A 141 -1.33 6.81 -8.90
N GLY A 142 -1.72 5.72 -9.56
CA GLY A 142 -3.01 5.07 -9.36
C GLY A 142 -3.31 4.73 -7.89
N ILE A 143 -2.27 4.53 -7.04
CA ILE A 143 -2.47 4.19 -5.61
C ILE A 143 -3.07 5.38 -4.82
N PRO A 144 -2.38 6.51 -4.63
CA PRO A 144 -2.93 7.61 -3.84
C PRO A 144 -4.19 8.20 -4.45
N LEU A 145 -4.27 8.26 -5.79
CA LEU A 145 -5.47 8.74 -6.48
C LEU A 145 -6.66 7.79 -6.26
N GLY A 146 -6.46 6.47 -6.39
CA GLY A 146 -7.52 5.49 -6.20
C GLY A 146 -8.01 5.44 -4.74
N ILE A 147 -7.11 5.49 -3.77
CA ILE A 147 -7.50 5.58 -2.35
C ILE A 147 -8.33 6.85 -2.12
N GLY A 148 -7.89 8.01 -2.62
CA GLY A 148 -8.63 9.25 -2.47
C GLY A 148 -9.99 9.22 -3.18
N CYS A 149 -10.06 8.70 -4.40
CA CYS A 149 -11.32 8.51 -5.12
C CYS A 149 -12.28 7.56 -4.40
N SER A 150 -11.79 6.52 -3.72
CA SER A 150 -12.63 5.61 -2.94
C SER A 150 -13.36 6.35 -1.80
N PHE A 151 -12.64 7.19 -1.07
CA PHE A 151 -13.23 8.02 -0.03
C PHE A 151 -14.19 9.07 -0.60
N LEU A 152 -13.84 9.74 -1.71
CA LEU A 152 -14.74 10.69 -2.36
C LEU A 152 -16.05 10.02 -2.82
N LEU A 153 -15.98 8.82 -3.40
CA LEU A 153 -17.17 8.05 -3.76
C LEU A 153 -18.01 7.68 -2.54
N ALA A 154 -17.38 7.31 -1.43
CA ALA A 154 -18.10 7.03 -0.19
C ALA A 154 -18.80 8.30 0.36
N GLY A 155 -18.13 9.45 0.33
CA GLY A 155 -18.68 10.72 0.81
C GLY A 155 -19.72 11.36 -0.11
N THR A 156 -19.76 11.00 -1.39
CA THR A 156 -20.72 11.56 -2.38
C THR A 156 -21.81 10.56 -2.73
N LEU A 157 -21.51 9.61 -3.63
CA LEU A 157 -22.48 8.60 -4.10
C LEU A 157 -22.99 7.76 -2.94
N GLY A 158 -22.07 7.37 -2.03
CA GLY A 158 -22.41 6.56 -0.88
C GLY A 158 -23.28 7.27 0.14
N ALA A 159 -23.09 8.57 0.34
CA ALA A 159 -23.92 9.36 1.25
C ALA A 159 -25.38 9.47 0.78
N THR A 160 -25.61 9.44 -0.53
CA THR A 160 -26.95 9.59 -1.13
C THR A 160 -27.64 8.26 -1.44
N HIS A 161 -26.89 7.24 -1.85
CA HIS A 161 -27.43 5.95 -2.33
C HIS A 161 -26.99 4.74 -1.49
N GLY A 162 -26.18 4.96 -0.46
CA GLY A 162 -25.68 3.90 0.42
C GLY A 162 -24.49 3.10 -0.18
N TRP A 163 -23.85 2.34 0.70
CA TRP A 163 -22.64 1.58 0.35
C TRP A 163 -22.92 0.45 -0.65
N ARG A 164 -24.06 -0.24 -0.56
CA ARG A 164 -24.42 -1.34 -1.47
C ARG A 164 -24.51 -0.87 -2.92
N THR A 165 -25.20 0.24 -3.16
CA THR A 165 -25.32 0.84 -4.50
C THR A 165 -23.97 1.25 -5.06
N THR A 166 -23.07 1.74 -4.21
CA THR A 166 -21.71 2.08 -4.64
C THR A 166 -20.92 0.84 -5.08
N PHE A 167 -21.05 -0.27 -4.38
CA PHE A 167 -20.44 -1.54 -4.77
C PHE A 167 -21.00 -2.06 -6.10
N TYR A 168 -22.33 -1.98 -6.33
CA TYR A 168 -22.92 -2.35 -7.62
C TYR A 168 -22.38 -1.49 -8.76
N PHE A 169 -22.36 -0.17 -8.55
CA PHE A 169 -21.85 0.76 -9.56
C PHE A 169 -20.40 0.48 -9.93
N LEU A 170 -19.51 0.33 -8.93
CA LEU A 170 -18.10 0.04 -9.15
C LEU A 170 -17.88 -1.30 -9.86
N GLY A 171 -18.57 -2.34 -9.42
CA GLY A 171 -18.42 -3.66 -10.02
C GLY A 171 -18.93 -3.69 -11.46
N VAL A 172 -20.08 -3.07 -11.76
CA VAL A 172 -20.59 -2.98 -13.14
C VAL A 172 -19.64 -2.16 -14.02
N ALA A 173 -19.14 -1.01 -13.54
CA ALA A 173 -18.17 -0.21 -14.28
C ALA A 173 -16.89 -1.02 -14.59
N GLY A 174 -16.39 -1.79 -13.63
CA GLY A 174 -15.25 -2.67 -13.82
C GLY A 174 -15.52 -3.80 -14.83
N LEU A 175 -16.70 -4.42 -14.83
CA LEU A 175 -17.08 -5.41 -15.83
C LEU A 175 -17.07 -4.81 -17.25
N VAL A 176 -17.64 -3.62 -17.43
CA VAL A 176 -17.68 -2.93 -18.73
C VAL A 176 -16.27 -2.61 -19.23
N ILE A 177 -15.38 -2.13 -18.36
CA ILE A 177 -13.99 -1.78 -18.73
C ILE A 177 -13.15 -3.05 -18.95
N GLY A 178 -13.41 -4.14 -18.22
CA GLY A 178 -12.65 -5.40 -18.31
C GLY A 178 -12.92 -6.20 -19.58
N LEU A 179 -14.16 -6.18 -20.09
CA LEU A 179 -14.55 -6.96 -21.27
C LEU A 179 -13.68 -6.70 -22.52
N PRO A 180 -13.38 -5.46 -22.93
CA PRO A 180 -12.53 -5.20 -24.10
C PRO A 180 -11.12 -5.77 -23.97
N LEU A 181 -10.57 -5.91 -22.74
CA LEU A 181 -9.24 -6.45 -22.53
C LEU A 181 -9.13 -7.93 -22.94
N LEU A 182 -10.21 -8.70 -22.84
CA LEU A 182 -10.24 -10.10 -23.27
C LEU A 182 -10.04 -10.25 -24.77
N LEU A 183 -10.44 -9.25 -25.57
CA LEU A 183 -10.29 -9.24 -27.02
C LEU A 183 -8.86 -8.86 -27.43
N MET A 184 -8.09 -8.26 -26.52
CA MET A 184 -6.73 -7.82 -26.80
C MET A 184 -5.75 -9.00 -26.73
N ARG A 185 -4.82 -9.05 -27.70
CA ARG A 185 -3.74 -10.05 -27.73
C ARG A 185 -2.40 -9.35 -27.63
N ASP A 186 -1.56 -9.85 -26.77
CA ASP A 186 -0.15 -9.52 -26.72
C ASP A 186 0.62 -10.58 -27.53
N LYS A 187 1.25 -10.16 -28.65
CA LYS A 187 2.21 -11.02 -29.34
C LYS A 187 3.55 -10.89 -28.62
N ARG A 188 3.96 -11.90 -27.93
CA ARG A 188 5.32 -11.99 -27.40
C ARG A 188 6.33 -12.00 -28.54
N SER A 189 7.45 -11.34 -28.32
CA SER A 189 8.70 -11.66 -29.01
C SER A 189 9.15 -13.01 -28.47
N ASP A 190 9.33 -13.99 -29.33
CA ASP A 190 9.79 -15.36 -28.99
C ASP A 190 11.18 -15.40 -28.33
N THR A 191 11.79 -14.26 -28.09
CA THR A 191 13.17 -14.08 -27.61
C THR A 191 13.33 -14.00 -26.10
N THR A 192 12.26 -14.00 -25.31
CA THR A 192 12.38 -14.06 -23.85
C THR A 192 11.97 -15.43 -23.31
N VAL A 193 12.78 -16.44 -23.58
CA VAL A 193 12.91 -17.56 -22.64
C VAL A 193 13.57 -16.96 -21.40
N GLN A 194 12.73 -16.49 -20.50
CA GLN A 194 13.19 -16.01 -19.19
C GLN A 194 13.88 -17.22 -18.55
N GLU A 195 15.20 -17.13 -18.36
CA GLU A 195 15.93 -18.11 -17.56
C GLU A 195 15.09 -18.40 -16.32
N ARG A 196 14.73 -19.66 -16.12
CA ARG A 196 13.96 -20.07 -14.95
C ARG A 196 14.72 -19.58 -13.73
N GLY A 197 14.19 -18.57 -13.05
CA GLY A 197 14.80 -18.04 -11.83
C GLY A 197 15.06 -19.18 -10.85
N ALA A 198 16.07 -19.03 -10.01
CA ALA A 198 16.41 -20.03 -9.00
C ALA A 198 15.15 -20.46 -8.23
N PRO A 199 15.05 -21.71 -7.77
CA PRO A 199 13.92 -22.19 -6.97
C PRO A 199 13.61 -21.24 -5.81
N LEU A 200 12.35 -21.04 -5.48
CA LEU A 200 11.91 -20.12 -4.43
C LEU A 200 12.67 -20.33 -3.11
N LYS A 201 12.92 -21.60 -2.75
CA LYS A 201 13.72 -21.96 -1.56
C LYS A 201 15.12 -21.35 -1.62
N THR A 202 15.78 -21.41 -2.76
CA THR A 202 17.12 -20.83 -2.96
C THR A 202 17.09 -19.30 -2.89
N GLN A 203 16.07 -18.68 -3.45
CA GLN A 203 15.89 -17.22 -3.36
C GLN A 203 15.64 -16.77 -1.92
N LEU A 204 14.78 -17.46 -1.18
CA LEU A 204 14.54 -17.17 0.23
C LEU A 204 15.80 -17.39 1.09
N ALA A 205 16.55 -18.47 0.86
CA ALA A 205 17.81 -18.70 1.56
C ALA A 205 18.83 -17.59 1.29
N ALA A 206 18.92 -17.10 0.04
CA ALA A 206 19.79 -15.98 -0.31
C ALA A 206 19.37 -14.67 0.39
N VAL A 207 18.06 -14.39 0.48
CA VAL A 207 17.54 -13.22 1.22
C VAL A 207 17.85 -13.32 2.71
N LEU A 208 17.62 -14.49 3.33
CA LEU A 208 17.93 -14.70 4.73
C LEU A 208 19.44 -14.56 4.99
N GLY A 209 20.28 -15.07 4.08
CA GLY A 209 21.73 -14.89 4.13
C GLY A 209 22.13 -13.41 4.08
N GLU A 210 21.52 -12.62 3.17
CA GLU A 210 21.78 -11.18 3.07
C GLU A 210 21.30 -10.43 4.32
N LEU A 211 20.10 -10.72 4.82
CA LEU A 211 19.58 -10.10 6.04
C LEU A 211 20.45 -10.42 7.28
N ASN A 212 21.04 -11.61 7.34
CA ASN A 212 21.94 -12.00 8.42
C ASN A 212 23.32 -11.35 8.28
N GLY A 213 23.87 -11.30 7.07
CA GLY A 213 25.21 -10.76 6.79
C GLY A 213 25.25 -9.23 6.72
N ASN A 214 24.21 -8.59 6.15
CA ASN A 214 24.16 -7.15 5.91
C ASN A 214 23.30 -6.43 6.95
N ARG A 215 23.95 -5.93 7.99
CA ARG A 215 23.27 -5.21 9.09
C ARG A 215 22.52 -3.98 8.61
N VAL A 216 23.04 -3.23 7.63
CA VAL A 216 22.35 -2.02 7.08
C VAL A 216 21.02 -2.42 6.48
N VAL A 217 20.99 -3.46 5.63
CA VAL A 217 19.75 -3.96 4.99
C VAL A 217 18.78 -4.47 6.06
N ARG A 218 19.24 -5.29 6.99
CA ARG A 218 18.39 -5.85 8.06
C ARG A 218 17.68 -4.77 8.85
N TYR A 219 18.41 -3.77 9.34
CA TYR A 219 17.82 -2.68 10.12
C TYR A 219 16.94 -1.75 9.27
N THR A 220 17.28 -1.52 7.99
CA THR A 220 16.44 -0.72 7.10
C THR A 220 15.12 -1.43 6.78
N VAL A 221 15.15 -2.74 6.51
CA VAL A 221 13.93 -3.54 6.27
C VAL A 221 13.06 -3.60 7.53
N ALA A 222 13.67 -3.86 8.70
CA ALA A 222 12.92 -3.87 9.95
C ALA A 222 12.31 -2.51 10.27
N GLY A 223 13.05 -1.41 10.07
CA GLY A 223 12.53 -0.04 10.21
C GLY A 223 11.39 0.25 9.25
N PHE A 224 11.48 -0.23 8.01
CA PHE A 224 10.42 -0.07 7.01
C PHE A 224 9.14 -0.80 7.40
N VAL A 225 9.24 -2.03 7.88
CA VAL A 225 8.09 -2.80 8.40
C VAL A 225 7.48 -2.10 9.62
N LEU A 226 8.30 -1.76 10.62
CA LEU A 226 7.82 -1.15 11.87
C LEU A 226 7.21 0.24 11.66
N ALA A 227 7.79 1.06 10.79
CA ALA A 227 7.22 2.35 10.44
C ALA A 227 5.82 2.25 9.81
N HIS A 228 5.50 1.12 9.16
CA HIS A 228 4.17 0.88 8.60
C HIS A 228 3.12 0.44 9.64
N LEU A 229 3.47 0.32 10.94
CA LEU A 229 2.47 0.19 12.00
C LEU A 229 1.57 1.43 12.16
N VAL A 230 1.81 2.50 11.41
CA VAL A 230 0.84 3.60 11.21
C VAL A 230 -0.34 3.21 10.31
N TYR A 231 -0.22 2.13 9.52
CA TYR A 231 -1.25 1.72 8.56
C TYR A 231 -2.62 1.43 9.20
N PRO A 232 -2.72 0.77 10.37
CA PRO A 232 -3.98 0.64 11.10
C PRO A 232 -4.64 1.99 11.38
N GLY A 233 -3.86 3.03 11.65
CA GLY A 233 -4.35 4.38 11.86
C GLY A 233 -5.11 4.97 10.67
N ILE A 234 -4.74 4.61 9.44
CA ILE A 234 -5.45 4.98 8.21
C ILE A 234 -6.66 4.07 8.00
N SER A 235 -6.49 2.76 8.22
CA SER A 235 -7.56 1.78 8.02
C SER A 235 -8.75 1.99 8.96
N PHE A 236 -8.50 2.39 10.20
CA PHE A 236 -9.52 2.68 11.21
C PHE A 236 -9.93 4.15 11.27
N ALA A 237 -9.31 5.06 10.49
CA ALA A 237 -9.53 6.50 10.62
C ALA A 237 -11.00 6.89 10.50
N GLN A 238 -11.71 6.38 9.46
CA GLN A 238 -13.13 6.67 9.24
C GLN A 238 -13.97 6.21 10.45
N LEU A 239 -13.72 5.00 10.93
CA LEU A 239 -14.44 4.43 12.07
C LEU A 239 -14.16 5.18 13.37
N TRP A 240 -12.89 5.49 13.63
CA TRP A 240 -12.42 6.23 14.79
C TRP A 240 -13.03 7.64 14.87
N ILE A 241 -12.93 8.40 13.75
CA ILE A 241 -13.40 9.79 13.71
C ILE A 241 -14.93 9.83 13.84
N ALA A 242 -15.66 8.89 13.20
CA ALA A 242 -17.11 8.84 13.31
C ALA A 242 -17.56 8.46 14.72
N ARG A 243 -16.97 7.43 15.34
CA ARG A 243 -17.45 6.89 16.63
C ARG A 243 -16.97 7.69 17.83
N GLU A 244 -15.71 8.13 17.82
CA GLU A 244 -15.09 8.76 19.01
C GLU A 244 -14.92 10.26 18.90
N ARG A 245 -15.03 10.83 17.69
CA ARG A 245 -14.95 12.28 17.45
C ARG A 245 -16.27 12.89 17.00
N GLY A 246 -17.31 12.06 16.77
CA GLY A 246 -18.66 12.51 16.46
C GLY A 246 -18.84 13.21 15.11
N MET A 247 -17.87 13.11 14.19
CA MET A 247 -18.01 13.71 12.86
C MET A 247 -18.93 12.86 11.97
N ASP A 248 -19.66 13.52 11.09
CA ASP A 248 -20.47 12.86 10.08
C ASP A 248 -19.60 12.02 9.11
N PRO A 249 -19.95 10.73 8.86
CA PRO A 249 -19.16 9.85 8.01
C PRO A 249 -18.93 10.35 6.59
N ALA A 250 -19.90 11.06 5.98
CA ALA A 250 -19.75 11.61 4.63
C ALA A 250 -18.71 12.74 4.62
N THR A 251 -18.76 13.62 5.62
CA THR A 251 -17.78 14.71 5.78
C THR A 251 -16.37 14.17 6.01
N ILE A 252 -16.23 13.10 6.82
CA ILE A 252 -14.93 12.45 7.04
C ILE A 252 -14.42 11.88 5.72
N ALA A 253 -15.26 11.15 4.99
CA ALA A 253 -14.88 10.54 3.71
C ALA A 253 -14.44 11.60 2.69
N MET A 254 -15.18 12.70 2.55
CA MET A 254 -14.80 13.81 1.66
C MET A 254 -13.44 14.41 2.06
N THR A 255 -13.24 14.68 3.33
CA THR A 255 -11.98 15.24 3.85
C THR A 255 -10.81 14.29 3.60
N MET A 256 -10.95 13.02 3.97
CA MET A 256 -9.91 12.01 3.77
C MET A 256 -9.61 11.81 2.27
N GLY A 257 -10.63 11.83 1.42
CA GLY A 257 -10.48 11.72 -0.02
C GLY A 257 -9.60 12.83 -0.61
N VAL A 258 -9.91 14.08 -0.27
CA VAL A 258 -9.11 15.24 -0.70
C VAL A 258 -7.70 15.18 -0.14
N MET A 259 -7.56 14.91 1.16
CA MET A 259 -6.25 14.78 1.82
C MET A 259 -5.39 13.69 1.19
N GLN A 260 -5.98 12.55 0.85
CA GLN A 260 -5.27 11.44 0.22
C GLN A 260 -4.82 11.78 -1.21
N ILE A 261 -5.67 12.42 -2.02
CA ILE A 261 -5.30 12.86 -3.37
C ILE A 261 -4.14 13.85 -3.31
N VAL A 262 -4.25 14.87 -2.47
CA VAL A 262 -3.25 15.94 -2.40
C VAL A 262 -1.98 15.45 -1.70
N PHE A 263 -2.08 15.10 -0.43
CA PHE A 263 -0.89 14.80 0.38
C PHE A 263 -0.33 13.41 0.14
N GLY A 264 -1.16 12.44 -0.24
CA GLY A 264 -0.71 11.12 -0.67
C GLY A 264 0.09 11.19 -1.97
N SER A 265 -0.41 11.93 -2.97
CA SER A 265 0.32 12.13 -4.24
C SER A 265 1.60 12.95 -4.04
N LEU A 266 1.54 14.02 -3.24
CA LEU A 266 2.73 14.80 -2.88
C LEU A 266 3.77 13.93 -2.15
N GLY A 267 3.34 13.09 -1.21
CA GLY A 267 4.22 12.16 -0.51
C GLY A 267 4.92 11.19 -1.45
N ALA A 268 4.17 10.58 -2.37
CA ALA A 268 4.70 9.64 -3.35
C ALA A 268 5.71 10.29 -4.31
N LEU A 269 5.44 11.51 -4.80
CA LEU A 269 6.28 12.21 -5.75
C LEU A 269 7.44 12.96 -5.08
N VAL A 270 7.10 13.80 -4.10
CA VAL A 270 8.07 14.72 -3.47
C VAL A 270 8.94 13.96 -2.47
N GLY A 271 8.40 12.95 -1.78
CA GLY A 271 9.15 12.18 -0.78
C GLY A 271 10.38 11.50 -1.37
N GLY A 272 10.26 10.89 -2.55
CA GLY A 272 11.39 10.31 -3.27
C GLY A 272 12.43 11.36 -3.69
N ILE A 273 11.98 12.43 -4.35
CA ILE A 273 12.85 13.52 -4.80
C ILE A 273 13.59 14.18 -3.62
N LEU A 274 12.87 14.44 -2.54
CA LEU A 274 13.43 15.05 -1.34
C LEU A 274 14.46 14.12 -0.70
N SER A 275 14.18 12.83 -0.64
CA SER A 275 15.11 11.83 -0.15
C SER A 275 16.41 11.79 -0.96
N ASP A 276 16.31 11.80 -2.30
CA ASP A 276 17.48 11.80 -3.19
C ASP A 276 18.32 13.08 -3.05
N ARG A 277 17.69 14.24 -2.86
CA ARG A 277 18.38 15.53 -2.67
C ARG A 277 19.03 15.67 -1.29
N LEU A 278 18.40 15.11 -0.25
CA LEU A 278 18.91 15.23 1.12
C LEU A 278 19.89 14.12 1.49
N ALA A 279 19.75 12.91 0.96
CA ALA A 279 20.61 11.79 1.30
C ALA A 279 22.11 12.06 1.16
N PRO A 280 22.61 12.78 0.11
CA PRO A 280 24.03 13.09 -0.01
C PRO A 280 24.57 14.03 1.09
N ARG A 281 23.68 14.81 1.74
CA ARG A 281 24.06 15.72 2.84
C ARG A 281 24.29 14.97 4.17
N PHE A 282 23.81 13.74 4.28
CA PHE A 282 23.93 12.92 5.48
C PHE A 282 24.88 11.74 5.26
N LYS A 283 25.86 11.54 6.15
CA LYS A 283 26.78 10.40 6.10
C LYS A 283 26.07 9.03 6.22
N GLY A 284 24.84 9.00 6.77
CA GLY A 284 23.99 7.82 6.82
C GLY A 284 23.08 7.63 5.60
N GLY A 285 23.13 8.55 4.62
CA GLY A 285 22.37 8.48 3.38
C GLY A 285 20.84 8.49 3.59
N HIS A 286 20.11 7.77 2.76
CA HIS A 286 18.64 7.69 2.79
C HIS A 286 18.07 7.24 4.15
N ALA A 287 18.79 6.38 4.90
CA ALA A 287 18.37 6.01 6.25
C ALA A 287 18.29 7.21 7.21
N SER A 288 19.21 8.17 7.10
CA SER A 288 19.13 9.43 7.88
C SER A 288 17.95 10.31 7.48
N VAL A 289 17.57 10.30 6.21
CA VAL A 289 16.38 11.03 5.73
C VAL A 289 15.10 10.41 6.30
N LEU A 290 15.04 9.07 6.38
CA LEU A 290 13.92 8.36 7.01
C LEU A 290 13.79 8.71 8.49
N VAL A 291 14.91 8.79 9.23
CA VAL A 291 14.91 9.27 10.63
C VAL A 291 14.35 10.69 10.73
N LEU A 292 14.82 11.60 9.86
CA LEU A 292 14.35 12.99 9.84
C LEU A 292 12.84 13.05 9.54
N LEU A 293 12.36 12.27 8.57
CA LEU A 293 10.94 12.18 8.23
C LEU A 293 10.10 11.74 9.44
N MET A 294 10.54 10.69 10.18
CA MET A 294 9.88 10.24 11.39
C MET A 294 9.83 11.31 12.48
N LEU A 295 10.98 11.94 12.75
CA LEU A 295 11.09 12.98 13.80
C LEU A 295 10.23 14.20 13.51
N VAL A 296 10.20 14.66 12.25
CA VAL A 296 9.39 15.82 11.85
C VAL A 296 7.90 15.50 11.87
N SER A 297 7.52 14.28 11.48
CA SER A 297 6.12 13.88 11.43
C SER A 297 5.52 13.54 12.81
N ALA A 298 6.35 13.09 13.75
CA ALA A 298 5.90 12.58 15.05
C ALA A 298 5.01 13.56 15.84
N PRO A 299 5.37 14.82 16.08
CA PRO A 299 4.56 15.72 16.88
C PRO A 299 3.18 15.97 16.26
N PHE A 300 3.09 16.08 14.94
CA PHE A 300 1.83 16.30 14.24
C PHE A 300 0.91 15.06 14.26
N MET A 301 1.48 13.88 14.07
CA MET A 301 0.71 12.63 14.09
C MET A 301 0.20 12.31 15.50
N ILE A 302 1.00 12.56 16.54
CA ILE A 302 0.56 12.40 17.94
C ILE A 302 -0.52 13.43 18.27
N ALA A 303 -0.32 14.70 17.93
CA ALA A 303 -1.28 15.76 18.15
C ALA A 303 -2.63 15.47 17.47
N TYR A 304 -2.63 14.95 16.24
CA TYR A 304 -3.80 14.53 15.48
C TYR A 304 -4.73 13.59 16.28
N ARG A 305 -4.15 12.69 17.07
CA ARG A 305 -4.95 11.77 17.91
C ARG A 305 -5.54 12.42 19.16
N LEU A 306 -4.98 13.52 19.62
CA LEU A 306 -5.29 14.13 20.91
C LEU A 306 -6.15 15.38 20.80
N VAL A 307 -5.98 16.17 19.72
CA VAL A 307 -6.72 17.44 19.55
C VAL A 307 -8.16 17.20 19.07
N PRO A 308 -9.09 18.10 19.35
CA PRO A 308 -10.45 18.04 18.82
C PRO A 308 -10.50 18.34 17.32
N THR A 309 -11.59 17.94 16.67
CA THR A 309 -11.75 17.97 15.20
C THR A 309 -11.94 19.39 14.62
N ASP A 310 -12.26 20.38 15.43
CA ASP A 310 -12.33 21.80 15.06
C ASP A 310 -10.95 22.47 15.02
N SER A 311 -9.93 21.82 15.60
CA SER A 311 -8.56 22.33 15.60
C SER A 311 -7.92 22.20 14.20
N PRO A 312 -7.28 23.27 13.67
CA PRO A 312 -6.48 23.16 12.45
C PRO A 312 -5.37 22.09 12.53
N LEU A 313 -4.84 21.86 13.74
CA LEU A 313 -3.80 20.87 13.98
C LEU A 313 -4.28 19.43 13.72
N PHE A 314 -5.59 19.15 13.85
CA PHE A 314 -6.20 17.89 13.48
C PHE A 314 -5.97 17.59 11.99
N TYR A 315 -6.28 18.55 11.12
CA TYR A 315 -6.13 18.40 9.67
C TYR A 315 -4.66 18.41 9.23
N VAL A 316 -3.83 19.21 9.87
CA VAL A 316 -2.38 19.21 9.61
C VAL A 316 -1.77 17.86 9.98
N GLY A 317 -2.13 17.29 11.12
CA GLY A 317 -1.64 15.98 11.54
C GLY A 317 -2.10 14.84 10.62
N MET A 318 -3.36 14.89 10.16
CA MET A 318 -3.88 13.96 9.15
C MET A 318 -3.07 14.05 7.84
N ALA A 319 -2.86 15.27 7.33
CA ALA A 319 -2.10 15.52 6.11
C ALA A 319 -0.65 15.03 6.21
N VAL A 320 0.01 15.33 7.34
CA VAL A 320 1.40 14.88 7.61
C VAL A 320 1.48 13.36 7.69
N GLY A 321 0.53 12.68 8.34
CA GLY A 321 0.50 11.22 8.43
C GLY A 321 0.36 10.55 7.05
N ILE A 322 -0.54 11.07 6.21
CA ILE A 322 -0.75 10.59 4.83
C ILE A 322 0.51 10.84 3.98
N PHE A 323 1.06 12.05 4.04
CA PHE A 323 2.30 12.41 3.33
C PHE A 323 3.47 11.53 3.74
N MET A 324 3.67 11.35 5.04
CA MET A 324 4.76 10.56 5.61
C MET A 324 4.70 9.11 5.13
N LEU A 325 3.54 8.46 5.23
CA LEU A 325 3.39 7.07 4.80
C LEU A 325 3.75 6.86 3.33
N MET A 326 3.28 7.74 2.44
CA MET A 326 3.59 7.65 1.01
C MET A 326 5.06 7.98 0.72
N SER A 327 5.67 8.89 1.47
CA SER A 327 7.09 9.25 1.34
C SER A 327 8.04 8.12 1.77
N LEU A 328 7.63 7.27 2.71
CA LEU A 328 8.43 6.13 3.18
C LEU A 328 8.81 5.17 2.05
N TYR A 329 7.87 4.92 1.11
CA TYR A 329 8.10 3.96 0.03
C TYR A 329 9.32 4.35 -0.82
N GLY A 330 9.41 5.59 -1.28
CA GLY A 330 10.53 6.05 -2.12
C GLY A 330 11.88 5.95 -1.40
N ALA A 331 11.96 6.55 -0.21
CA ALA A 331 13.20 6.62 0.56
C ALA A 331 13.68 5.24 1.05
N ALA A 332 12.76 4.40 1.56
CA ALA A 332 13.11 3.08 2.08
C ALA A 332 13.50 2.11 0.96
N THR A 333 12.77 2.11 -0.16
CA THR A 333 13.13 1.27 -1.32
C THR A 333 14.51 1.61 -1.86
N THR A 334 14.83 2.89 -2.00
CA THR A 334 16.18 3.33 -2.41
C THR A 334 17.25 2.93 -1.41
N ALA A 335 16.98 3.07 -0.10
CA ALA A 335 17.91 2.66 0.96
C ALA A 335 18.19 1.15 0.93
N ILE A 336 17.15 0.32 0.79
CA ILE A 336 17.25 -1.14 0.76
C ILE A 336 17.97 -1.60 -0.52
N GLN A 337 17.52 -1.14 -1.69
CA GLN A 337 18.09 -1.55 -2.97
C GLN A 337 19.52 -1.05 -3.19
N GLY A 338 19.85 0.12 -2.64
CA GLY A 338 21.21 0.68 -2.71
C GLY A 338 22.21 -0.03 -1.81
N ALA A 339 21.75 -0.85 -0.86
CA ALA A 339 22.60 -1.58 0.07
C ALA A 339 22.81 -3.06 -0.30
N VAL A 340 22.22 -3.53 -1.42
CA VAL A 340 22.30 -4.93 -1.88
C VAL A 340 22.83 -5.01 -3.31
N PRO A 341 23.46 -6.14 -3.71
CA PRO A 341 23.86 -6.40 -5.07
C PRO A 341 22.68 -6.32 -6.06
N VAL A 342 22.92 -5.84 -7.29
CA VAL A 342 21.88 -5.64 -8.32
C VAL A 342 21.01 -6.88 -8.52
N ARG A 343 21.62 -8.08 -8.55
CA ARG A 343 20.94 -9.37 -8.71
C ARG A 343 19.91 -9.70 -7.61
N MET A 344 20.02 -9.08 -6.43
CA MET A 344 19.16 -9.36 -5.28
C MET A 344 18.10 -8.28 -5.02
N ARG A 345 18.16 -7.13 -5.71
CA ARG A 345 17.29 -5.97 -5.46
C ARG A 345 15.80 -6.30 -5.51
N SER A 346 15.38 -7.05 -6.53
CA SER A 346 13.97 -7.44 -6.71
C SER A 346 13.52 -8.40 -5.60
N THR A 347 14.34 -9.39 -5.28
CA THR A 347 13.99 -10.43 -4.31
C THR A 347 13.91 -9.86 -2.89
N ILE A 348 14.89 -9.04 -2.49
CA ILE A 348 14.88 -8.41 -1.16
C ILE A 348 13.71 -7.43 -1.03
N MET A 349 13.36 -6.73 -2.10
CA MET A 349 12.22 -5.81 -2.10
C MET A 349 10.90 -6.56 -2.00
N GLY A 350 10.74 -7.65 -2.74
CA GLY A 350 9.57 -8.52 -2.64
C GLY A 350 9.38 -9.10 -1.23
N CYS A 351 10.46 -9.58 -0.61
CA CYS A 351 10.43 -10.04 0.78
C CYS A 351 10.11 -8.91 1.78
N SER A 352 10.67 -7.72 1.57
CA SER A 352 10.37 -6.56 2.42
C SER A 352 8.89 -6.18 2.35
N MET A 353 8.30 -6.19 1.15
CA MET A 353 6.87 -5.93 0.97
C MET A 353 6.00 -7.03 1.57
N LEU A 354 6.42 -8.30 1.46
CA LEU A 354 5.71 -9.41 2.09
C LEU A 354 5.68 -9.26 3.61
N LEU A 355 6.83 -8.97 4.22
CA LEU A 355 6.94 -8.74 5.67
C LEU A 355 6.10 -7.55 6.12
N LEU A 356 6.13 -6.44 5.38
CA LEU A 356 5.30 -5.26 5.63
C LEU A 356 3.81 -5.63 5.61
N ASN A 357 3.36 -6.28 4.54
CA ASN A 357 1.95 -6.64 4.40
C ASN A 357 1.50 -7.63 5.48
N LEU A 358 2.34 -8.60 5.82
CA LEU A 358 2.00 -9.60 6.84
C LEU A 358 1.95 -8.98 8.25
N PHE A 359 2.99 -8.25 8.66
CA PHE A 359 3.11 -7.76 10.03
C PHE A 359 2.36 -6.44 10.26
N SER A 360 2.46 -5.48 9.35
CA SER A 360 1.89 -4.15 9.58
C SER A 360 0.46 -4.03 9.04
N VAL A 361 0.18 -4.61 7.87
CA VAL A 361 -1.16 -4.53 7.30
C VAL A 361 -2.07 -5.62 7.88
N ALA A 362 -1.74 -6.91 7.71
CA ALA A 362 -2.64 -8.00 8.14
C ALA A 362 -2.70 -8.12 9.67
N LEU A 363 -1.55 -8.35 10.30
CA LEU A 363 -1.50 -8.55 11.76
C LEU A 363 -1.76 -7.24 12.50
N GLY A 364 -1.21 -6.12 12.04
CA GLY A 364 -1.36 -4.81 12.69
C GLY A 364 -2.82 -4.37 12.76
N THR A 365 -3.59 -4.44 11.67
CA THR A 365 -5.01 -4.04 11.69
C THR A 365 -5.86 -4.99 12.54
N PHE A 366 -5.59 -6.30 12.49
CA PHE A 366 -6.28 -7.27 13.33
C PHE A 366 -6.02 -7.03 14.82
N VAL A 367 -4.77 -6.85 15.21
CA VAL A 367 -4.37 -6.63 16.62
C VAL A 367 -4.95 -5.32 17.16
N VAL A 368 -4.91 -4.24 16.37
CA VAL A 368 -5.53 -2.95 16.75
C VAL A 368 -7.03 -3.14 16.98
N GLY A 369 -7.73 -3.82 16.09
CA GLY A 369 -9.16 -4.12 16.28
C GLY A 369 -9.42 -4.96 17.51
N TRP A 370 -8.65 -6.03 17.73
CA TRP A 370 -8.80 -6.93 18.88
C TRP A 370 -8.54 -6.24 20.22
N ILE A 371 -7.49 -5.42 20.32
CA ILE A 371 -7.20 -4.65 21.53
C ILE A 371 -8.31 -3.63 21.76
N SER A 372 -8.78 -2.92 20.72
CA SER A 372 -9.87 -1.96 20.82
C SER A 372 -11.14 -2.61 21.35
N ASP A 373 -11.53 -3.80 20.85
CA ASP A 373 -12.69 -4.55 21.36
C ASP A 373 -12.51 -4.97 22.83
N SER A 374 -11.28 -5.34 23.22
CA SER A 374 -10.96 -5.71 24.59
C SER A 374 -11.07 -4.51 25.55
N LEU A 375 -10.59 -3.34 25.13
CA LEU A 375 -10.73 -2.08 25.91
C LEU A 375 -12.19 -1.63 26.01
N THR A 376 -12.97 -1.80 24.93
CA THR A 376 -14.41 -1.52 24.94
C THR A 376 -15.12 -2.38 25.97
N LYS A 377 -14.82 -3.68 26.02
CA LYS A 377 -15.39 -4.60 27.04
C LYS A 377 -14.97 -4.26 28.46
N ALA A 378 -13.78 -3.68 28.63
CA ALA A 378 -13.29 -3.20 29.92
C ALA A 378 -13.86 -1.84 30.32
N GLY A 379 -14.73 -1.22 29.51
CA GLY A 379 -15.36 0.06 29.80
C GLY A 379 -14.43 1.28 29.64
N VAL A 380 -13.36 1.13 28.85
CA VAL A 380 -12.43 2.24 28.58
C VAL A 380 -13.07 3.21 27.58
N ASP A 381 -13.06 4.50 27.90
CA ASP A 381 -13.53 5.55 27.00
C ASP A 381 -12.58 5.72 25.80
N SER A 382 -13.15 5.93 24.61
CA SER A 382 -12.40 6.17 23.36
C SER A 382 -11.31 5.13 23.06
N PRO A 383 -11.62 3.83 23.02
CA PRO A 383 -10.66 2.73 22.92
C PRO A 383 -9.83 2.79 21.63
N LEU A 384 -10.42 3.19 20.49
CA LEU A 384 -9.68 3.36 19.22
C LEU A 384 -8.65 4.49 19.33
N THR A 385 -8.96 5.61 19.99
CA THR A 385 -8.00 6.70 20.21
C THR A 385 -6.73 6.18 20.90
N HIS A 386 -6.89 5.41 21.99
CA HIS A 386 -5.76 4.88 22.76
C HIS A 386 -4.91 3.90 21.93
N VAL A 387 -5.57 2.95 21.27
CA VAL A 387 -4.85 1.91 20.51
C VAL A 387 -4.15 2.49 19.29
N LEU A 388 -4.81 3.41 18.56
CA LEU A 388 -4.21 4.06 17.40
C LEU A 388 -3.07 5.00 17.78
N LEU A 389 -3.18 5.73 18.89
CA LEU A 389 -2.09 6.56 19.43
C LEU A 389 -0.87 5.70 19.76
N VAL A 390 -1.06 4.58 20.46
CA VAL A 390 0.03 3.66 20.79
C VAL A 390 0.66 3.07 19.53
N SER A 391 -0.16 2.68 18.54
CA SER A 391 0.32 2.17 17.26
C SER A 391 1.17 3.20 16.52
N ASP A 392 0.73 4.46 16.46
CA ASP A 392 1.48 5.56 15.85
C ASP A 392 2.80 5.83 16.59
N ILE A 393 2.80 5.85 17.93
CA ILE A 393 4.02 6.01 18.75
C ILE A 393 4.99 4.86 18.50
N LEU A 394 4.52 3.61 18.53
CA LEU A 394 5.36 2.45 18.28
C LEU A 394 5.98 2.50 16.87
N ALA A 395 5.20 2.86 15.87
CA ALA A 395 5.69 3.01 14.51
C ALA A 395 6.78 4.07 14.39
N LEU A 396 6.54 5.25 14.96
CA LEU A 396 7.46 6.38 14.90
C LEU A 396 8.74 6.11 15.70
N VAL A 397 8.62 5.58 16.91
CA VAL A 397 9.76 5.30 17.78
C VAL A 397 10.56 4.12 17.27
N LEU A 398 9.93 2.96 17.07
CA LEU A 398 10.64 1.75 16.64
C LEU A 398 11.14 1.88 15.20
N GLY A 399 10.30 2.35 14.27
CA GLY A 399 10.71 2.61 12.90
C GLY A 399 11.87 3.59 12.83
N GLY A 400 11.76 4.72 13.55
CA GLY A 400 12.81 5.73 13.65
C GLY A 400 14.11 5.19 14.25
N LEU A 401 14.02 4.40 15.33
CA LEU A 401 15.18 3.78 15.97
C LEU A 401 15.91 2.82 15.03
N PHE A 402 15.20 1.95 14.32
CA PHE A 402 15.80 1.02 13.39
C PHE A 402 16.45 1.72 12.20
N PHE A 403 15.82 2.78 11.65
CA PHE A 403 16.45 3.62 10.64
C PHE A 403 17.68 4.35 11.18
N TYR A 404 17.64 4.83 12.42
CA TYR A 404 18.80 5.46 13.06
C TYR A 404 19.98 4.50 13.19
N VAL A 405 19.72 3.25 13.65
CA VAL A 405 20.76 2.21 13.73
C VAL A 405 21.34 1.92 12.34
N ALA A 406 20.50 1.78 11.31
CA ALA A 406 20.95 1.59 9.93
C ALA A 406 21.84 2.75 9.45
N ALA A 407 21.41 3.99 9.72
CA ALA A 407 22.16 5.21 9.37
C ALA A 407 23.49 5.30 10.09
N ARG A 408 23.53 4.92 11.37
CA ARG A 408 24.75 4.87 12.18
C ARG A 408 25.76 3.86 11.63
N ILE A 409 25.33 2.65 11.35
CA ILE A 409 26.19 1.59 10.79
C ILE A 409 26.73 2.03 9.42
N LYS A 410 25.89 2.56 8.54
CA LYS A 410 26.32 3.08 7.24
C LYS A 410 27.36 4.20 7.39
N ARG A 411 27.19 5.10 8.36
CA ARG A 411 28.14 6.17 8.66
C ARG A 411 29.49 5.62 9.12
N GLU A 412 29.50 4.58 9.97
CA GLU A 412 30.71 3.92 10.44
C GLU A 412 31.47 3.26 9.28
N ILE A 413 30.78 2.52 8.41
CA ILE A 413 31.35 1.92 7.20
C ILE A 413 31.96 3.00 6.30
N THR A 414 31.24 4.09 6.02
CA THR A 414 31.74 5.19 5.18
C THR A 414 32.98 5.89 5.78
N ARG A 415 33.11 5.93 7.09
CA ARG A 415 34.28 6.47 7.79
C ARG A 415 35.51 5.57 7.71
N SER A 416 35.31 4.25 7.71
CA SER A 416 36.40 3.27 7.65
C SER A 416 36.96 3.05 6.23
N MET A 417 36.20 3.34 5.18
CA MET A 417 36.62 3.15 3.78
C MET A 417 37.89 3.95 3.39
N PRO A 418 38.05 5.25 3.74
CA PRO A 418 39.27 5.98 3.45
C PRO A 418 40.52 5.41 4.14
N ALA A 419 40.36 4.85 5.34
CA ALA A 419 41.45 4.19 6.08
C ALA A 419 41.94 2.89 5.42
N MET A 420 41.10 2.29 4.54
CA MET A 420 41.43 1.09 3.77
C MET A 420 41.89 1.39 2.34
N GLY A 421 42.11 2.65 1.96
CA GLY A 421 42.61 3.05 0.63
C GLY A 421 41.58 2.92 -0.50
N ILE A 422 40.31 2.70 -0.18
CA ILE A 422 39.23 2.57 -1.16
C ILE A 422 38.65 3.97 -1.42
N LYS A 423 38.84 4.49 -2.65
CA LYS A 423 38.20 5.76 -3.08
C LYS A 423 36.70 5.55 -3.20
N VAL A 424 35.92 6.44 -2.57
CA VAL A 424 34.45 6.51 -2.64
C VAL A 424 34.00 7.14 -3.94
#